data_1eee7ec3e7fe8ff0a392c19bab3092e4
#
_entry.id   1eee7ec3e7fe8ff0a392c19bab3092e4
#
_cell.length_a   1.000
_cell.length_b   1.000
_cell.length_c   1.000
_cell.angle_alpha   90.00
_cell.angle_beta   90.00
_cell.angle_gamma   90.00
#
_symmetry.space_group_name_H-M   'P 1'
#
loop_
_entity.id
_entity.type
_entity.pdbx_description
1 polymer ?
#
loop_
_entity_poly.entity_id
_entity_poly.type
_entity_poly.pdbx_seq_one_letter_code
_entity_poly.pdbx_strand_id
1 'polypeptide(L)'
;MQDSKSSATMALLSLLVIGSCGTSAARGPAGKSHRGAAQFHVAVLDANGTSVARDSGYAAGAHSINREYKPGDRIEVTGTQRMAVRLDEKMPECLLYLADSAQGKFSYEVPYGRAEQQTGSAYATESFAGSSHTVTVRPLNGQEKMGYRNLAMNPCDVLKPEEGRAQAYPHSSTNSYSRNLYDFAARNAIDGVSQNGHHGIWPYQSWGPGLRLDLWWKLDFGRPVDLDKIRLMVRADFPHDSYWKSAVVEFSDGSLVPIQIVKSAEFQEFGFPKRQVSWFRIHDLVPEDPARWCAFIEVEAWGHDLP
;
A
#
# COMPACT_ATOMS: atom_id res chain seq x y z
N MET A 1 -30.15 66.38 12.36
CA MET A 1 -31.47 66.56 11.73
C MET A 1 -32.10 65.21 11.66
N GLN A 2 -32.91 65.03 12.61
CA GLN A 2 -34.33 64.61 12.68
C GLN A 2 -34.51 63.15 12.19
N ASP A 3 -34.65 62.22 13.16
CA ASP A 3 -35.90 61.90 13.94
C ASP A 3 -37.05 61.41 13.05
N SER A 4 -37.43 60.15 13.21
CA SER A 4 -38.78 59.91 13.72
C SER A 4 -39.01 58.44 14.06
N LYS A 5 -39.47 58.30 15.27
CA LYS A 5 -40.09 57.14 15.92
C LYS A 5 -41.45 56.85 15.32
N SER A 6 -41.93 55.65 15.33
CA SER A 6 -43.31 55.35 15.61
C SER A 6 -43.52 53.95 16.17
N SER A 7 -44.23 53.95 17.26
CA SER A 7 -44.64 52.88 18.14
C SER A 7 -45.94 52.18 17.73
N ALA A 8 -46.15 51.06 18.39
CA ALA A 8 -47.38 50.44 18.90
C ALA A 8 -48.30 49.72 17.88
N THR A 9 -48.80 48.54 18.17
CA THR A 9 -49.85 48.31 19.19
C THR A 9 -50.06 46.80 19.37
N MET A 10 -50.22 46.36 20.60
CA MET A 10 -50.73 45.06 21.05
C MET A 10 -52.14 44.80 20.60
N ALA A 11 -52.41 43.52 20.26
CA ALA A 11 -53.80 43.01 20.41
C ALA A 11 -53.71 41.58 20.96
N LEU A 12 -54.20 41.43 22.16
CA LEU A 12 -54.51 40.17 22.84
C LEU A 12 -55.78 39.60 22.26
N LEU A 13 -55.79 38.32 21.89
CA LEU A 13 -57.03 37.57 21.76
C LEU A 13 -56.88 36.20 22.39
N SER A 14 -57.58 36.00 23.49
CA SER A 14 -57.72 34.70 24.18
C SER A 14 -58.83 33.89 23.48
N LEU A 15 -58.55 32.60 23.21
CA LEU A 15 -59.66 31.63 23.04
C LEU A 15 -59.24 30.22 23.45
N LEU A 16 -59.94 29.77 24.39
CA LEU A 16 -60.45 28.45 24.85
C LEU A 16 -59.74 27.17 24.42
N VAL A 17 -59.40 26.42 25.44
CA VAL A 17 -59.00 25.03 25.52
C VAL A 17 -60.19 24.11 25.24
N ILE A 18 -60.01 23.15 24.34
CA ILE A 18 -60.75 21.88 24.35
C ILE A 18 -59.75 20.77 24.34
N GLY A 19 -59.69 20.03 25.45
CA GLY A 19 -58.84 18.85 25.59
C GLY A 19 -59.39 17.68 24.80
N SER A 20 -58.48 17.02 24.04
CA SER A 20 -58.68 15.65 23.59
C SER A 20 -57.53 14.80 24.08
N CYS A 21 -57.89 13.81 24.89
CA CYS A 21 -57.02 12.81 25.45
C CYS A 21 -56.56 11.88 24.30
N GLY A 22 -55.32 12.07 23.80
CA GLY A 22 -54.72 11.23 22.80
C GLY A 22 -53.62 10.39 23.49
N THR A 23 -53.83 9.09 23.49
CA THR A 23 -52.87 8.09 24.03
C THR A 23 -51.49 8.24 23.36
N SER A 24 -50.49 8.60 24.19
CA SER A 24 -49.10 8.61 23.80
C SER A 24 -48.61 7.18 23.63
N ALA A 25 -48.47 6.75 22.38
CA ALA A 25 -47.71 5.55 22.09
C ALA A 25 -46.21 5.87 22.29
N ALA A 26 -45.61 5.29 23.27
CA ALA A 26 -44.19 5.34 23.50
C ALA A 26 -43.44 4.84 22.27
N ARG A 27 -42.74 5.71 21.56
CA ARG A 27 -41.75 5.30 20.57
C ARG A 27 -40.64 4.56 21.30
N GLY A 28 -40.53 3.26 21.04
CA GLY A 28 -39.42 2.43 21.43
C GLY A 28 -38.09 3.02 20.95
N PRO A 29 -36.97 2.71 21.59
CA PRO A 29 -35.67 3.25 21.23
C PRO A 29 -35.38 2.94 19.76
N ALA A 30 -34.98 3.98 19.01
CA ALA A 30 -34.56 3.88 17.63
C ALA A 30 -33.54 2.74 17.51
N GLY A 31 -33.86 1.76 16.69
CA GLY A 31 -33.01 0.61 16.47
C GLY A 31 -31.60 1.07 16.08
N LYS A 32 -30.61 0.56 16.79
CA LYS A 32 -29.22 0.69 16.40
C LYS A 32 -29.13 0.20 14.96
N SER A 33 -28.79 1.08 14.02
CA SER A 33 -28.46 0.68 12.67
C SER A 33 -27.31 -0.32 12.81
N HIS A 34 -27.57 -1.60 12.59
CA HIS A 34 -26.51 -2.55 12.34
C HIS A 34 -25.82 -2.07 11.07
N ARG A 35 -24.67 -1.41 11.20
CA ARG A 35 -23.76 -1.26 10.06
C ARG A 35 -23.48 -2.70 9.63
N GLY A 36 -23.97 -3.09 8.46
CA GLY A 36 -23.74 -4.40 7.91
C GLY A 36 -22.23 -4.70 7.96
N ALA A 37 -21.87 -5.95 8.26
CA ALA A 37 -20.48 -6.37 8.22
C ALA A 37 -19.90 -6.01 6.85
N ALA A 38 -18.66 -5.53 6.83
CA ALA A 38 -17.98 -5.23 5.57
C ALA A 38 -17.98 -6.47 4.68
N GLN A 39 -18.39 -6.31 3.45
CA GLN A 39 -18.40 -7.41 2.48
C GLN A 39 -17.07 -7.41 1.73
N PHE A 40 -16.53 -8.59 1.51
CA PHE A 40 -15.30 -8.81 0.76
C PHE A 40 -15.60 -9.77 -0.40
N HIS A 41 -14.99 -9.49 -1.54
CA HIS A 41 -15.12 -10.31 -2.72
C HIS A 41 -13.76 -10.60 -3.31
N VAL A 42 -13.59 -11.80 -3.84
CA VAL A 42 -12.43 -12.19 -4.64
C VAL A 42 -12.91 -12.79 -5.95
N ALA A 43 -12.38 -12.27 -7.05
CA ALA A 43 -12.61 -12.78 -8.39
C ALA A 43 -11.30 -12.82 -9.18
N VAL A 44 -11.24 -13.65 -10.20
CA VAL A 44 -10.19 -13.63 -11.20
C VAL A 44 -10.77 -13.16 -12.51
N LEU A 45 -10.15 -12.13 -13.08
CA LEU A 45 -10.47 -11.61 -14.40
C LEU A 45 -9.39 -12.08 -15.37
N ASP A 46 -9.78 -12.47 -16.58
CA ASP A 46 -8.82 -12.75 -17.64
C ASP A 46 -8.22 -11.47 -18.26
N ALA A 47 -7.34 -11.62 -19.22
CA ALA A 47 -6.69 -10.52 -19.93
C ALA A 47 -7.69 -9.53 -20.59
N ASN A 48 -8.91 -9.99 -20.89
CA ASN A 48 -9.99 -9.17 -21.47
C ASN A 48 -10.86 -8.51 -20.40
N GLY A 49 -10.61 -8.77 -19.12
CA GLY A 49 -11.41 -8.26 -17.99
C GLY A 49 -12.69 -9.07 -17.73
N THR A 50 -12.82 -10.26 -18.34
CA THR A 50 -13.96 -11.15 -18.08
C THR A 50 -13.73 -11.92 -16.78
N SER A 51 -14.72 -12.00 -15.89
CA SER A 51 -14.65 -12.81 -14.67
C SER A 51 -14.68 -14.29 -15.04
N VAL A 52 -13.58 -14.98 -14.79
CA VAL A 52 -13.36 -16.40 -15.17
C VAL A 52 -13.33 -17.35 -13.98
N ALA A 53 -13.14 -16.83 -12.77
CA ALA A 53 -13.32 -17.54 -11.51
C ALA A 53 -13.70 -16.53 -10.42
N ARG A 54 -14.48 -16.98 -9.45
CA ARG A 54 -14.83 -16.17 -8.26
C ARG A 54 -15.18 -17.08 -7.09
N ASP A 55 -14.91 -16.59 -5.89
CA ASP A 55 -15.52 -17.19 -4.71
C ASP A 55 -16.93 -16.65 -4.51
N SER A 56 -17.83 -17.49 -4.01
CA SER A 56 -19.22 -17.13 -3.68
C SER A 56 -19.36 -16.47 -2.31
N GLY A 57 -18.30 -16.48 -1.50
CA GLY A 57 -18.29 -15.88 -0.16
C GLY A 57 -18.21 -14.37 -0.18
N TYR A 58 -18.77 -13.74 0.85
CA TYR A 58 -18.76 -12.28 1.06
C TYR A 58 -18.17 -11.91 2.43
N ALA A 59 -17.69 -12.90 3.17
CA ALA A 59 -17.14 -12.68 4.50
C ALA A 59 -15.65 -12.36 4.46
N ALA A 60 -15.14 -11.72 5.50
CA ALA A 60 -13.69 -11.64 5.72
C ALA A 60 -13.14 -13.06 5.98
N GLY A 61 -11.97 -13.35 5.42
CA GLY A 61 -11.31 -14.65 5.59
C GLY A 61 -10.70 -15.19 4.31
N ALA A 62 -10.67 -16.51 4.22
CA ALA A 62 -10.13 -17.24 3.08
C ALA A 62 -11.18 -17.43 1.97
N HIS A 63 -10.77 -17.12 0.75
CA HIS A 63 -11.56 -17.29 -0.47
C HIS A 63 -10.86 -18.30 -1.39
N SER A 64 -11.57 -19.35 -1.79
CA SER A 64 -11.01 -20.40 -2.63
C SER A 64 -11.22 -20.07 -4.11
N ILE A 65 -10.15 -20.12 -4.87
CA ILE A 65 -10.14 -19.90 -6.32
C ILE A 65 -9.66 -21.18 -7.01
N ASN A 66 -10.52 -21.77 -7.82
CA ASN A 66 -10.19 -22.94 -8.63
C ASN A 66 -9.91 -22.52 -10.06
N ARG A 67 -8.64 -22.24 -10.36
CA ARG A 67 -8.19 -21.82 -11.67
C ARG A 67 -6.68 -21.98 -11.81
N GLU A 68 -6.24 -22.59 -12.88
CA GLU A 68 -4.87 -22.45 -13.34
C GLU A 68 -4.71 -21.06 -13.99
N TYR A 69 -3.85 -20.22 -13.39
CA TYR A 69 -3.63 -18.86 -13.89
C TYR A 69 -2.95 -18.84 -15.25
N LYS A 70 -3.29 -17.84 -16.05
CA LYS A 70 -2.76 -17.61 -17.41
C LYS A 70 -2.15 -16.20 -17.50
N PRO A 71 -1.29 -15.95 -18.51
CA PRO A 71 -0.79 -14.59 -18.75
C PRO A 71 -1.92 -13.57 -18.84
N GLY A 72 -1.79 -12.47 -18.07
CA GLY A 72 -2.78 -11.39 -18.03
C GLY A 72 -3.98 -11.64 -17.14
N ASP A 73 -4.06 -12.79 -16.46
CA ASP A 73 -5.07 -12.98 -15.39
C ASP A 73 -4.77 -12.02 -14.23
N ARG A 74 -5.85 -11.54 -13.60
CA ARG A 74 -5.79 -10.61 -12.48
C ARG A 74 -6.68 -11.09 -11.35
N ILE A 75 -6.17 -11.00 -10.13
CA ILE A 75 -6.96 -11.18 -8.92
C ILE A 75 -7.58 -9.82 -8.58
N GLU A 76 -8.89 -9.72 -8.60
CA GLU A 76 -9.64 -8.56 -8.12
C GLU A 76 -10.17 -8.83 -6.71
N VAL A 77 -9.78 -7.97 -5.77
CA VAL A 77 -10.28 -7.98 -4.39
C VAL A 77 -11.13 -6.73 -4.18
N THR A 78 -12.34 -6.90 -3.70
CA THR A 78 -13.22 -5.80 -3.29
C THR A 78 -13.42 -5.86 -1.78
N GLY A 79 -13.35 -4.72 -1.10
CA GLY A 79 -13.49 -4.65 0.34
C GLY A 79 -13.50 -3.24 0.88
N THR A 80 -12.87 -3.03 2.01
CA THR A 80 -12.75 -1.72 2.66
C THR A 80 -11.52 -0.97 2.13
N GLN A 81 -11.51 0.36 2.31
CA GLN A 81 -10.38 1.20 1.92
C GLN A 81 -9.05 0.78 2.59
N ARG A 82 -9.11 0.25 3.81
CA ARG A 82 -7.96 -0.32 4.52
C ARG A 82 -8.24 -1.79 4.79
N MET A 83 -7.45 -2.67 4.20
CA MET A 83 -7.62 -4.12 4.35
C MET A 83 -6.29 -4.85 4.33
N ALA A 84 -6.28 -6.01 4.95
CA ALA A 84 -5.19 -6.97 4.86
C ALA A 84 -5.54 -7.98 3.75
N VAL A 85 -4.59 -8.24 2.87
CA VAL A 85 -4.75 -9.15 1.72
C VAL A 85 -3.55 -10.08 1.64
N ARG A 86 -3.79 -11.35 1.42
CA ARG A 86 -2.78 -12.32 0.99
C ARG A 86 -3.24 -12.93 -0.32
N LEU A 87 -2.52 -12.69 -1.39
CA LEU A 87 -2.90 -13.09 -2.75
C LEU A 87 -2.56 -14.53 -3.08
N ASP A 88 -1.58 -15.10 -2.38
CA ASP A 88 -1.14 -16.49 -2.53
C ASP A 88 -0.63 -17.01 -1.20
N GLU A 89 -0.74 -18.30 -0.97
CA GLU A 89 -0.33 -18.95 0.29
C GLU A 89 1.16 -18.80 0.60
N LYS A 90 1.99 -18.59 -0.43
CA LYS A 90 3.45 -18.42 -0.33
C LYS A 90 3.89 -16.96 -0.25
N MET A 91 2.92 -16.02 -0.29
CA MET A 91 3.20 -14.60 -0.09
C MET A 91 2.89 -14.16 1.34
N PRO A 92 3.63 -13.19 1.89
CA PRO A 92 3.22 -12.53 3.12
C PRO A 92 1.92 -11.74 2.92
N GLU A 93 1.25 -11.42 4.02
CA GLU A 93 0.06 -10.59 4.01
C GLU A 93 0.43 -9.11 3.81
N CYS A 94 -0.28 -8.42 2.95
CA CYS A 94 -0.13 -7.01 2.64
C CYS A 94 -1.15 -6.20 3.44
N LEU A 95 -0.73 -5.10 4.08
CA LEU A 95 -1.64 -4.14 4.70
C LEU A 95 -1.84 -2.98 3.73
N LEU A 96 -2.94 -3.00 2.99
CA LEU A 96 -3.21 -2.08 1.90
C LEU A 96 -4.06 -0.89 2.32
N TYR A 97 -3.75 0.26 1.77
CA TYR A 97 -4.60 1.44 1.72
C TYR A 97 -4.99 1.69 0.26
N LEU A 98 -6.28 1.73 -0.03
CA LEU A 98 -6.78 2.00 -1.37
C LEU A 98 -7.12 3.49 -1.52
N ALA A 99 -6.74 4.09 -2.65
CA ALA A 99 -7.16 5.44 -2.97
C ALA A 99 -8.70 5.55 -3.01
N ASP A 100 -9.25 6.73 -2.76
CA ASP A 100 -10.71 6.96 -2.82
C ASP A 100 -11.28 6.65 -4.21
N SER A 101 -10.52 6.92 -5.27
CA SER A 101 -10.84 6.56 -6.65
C SER A 101 -10.98 5.06 -6.88
N ALA A 102 -10.41 4.25 -6.02
CA ALA A 102 -10.47 2.79 -6.08
C ALA A 102 -11.83 2.22 -5.69
N GLN A 103 -12.66 2.98 -4.97
CA GLN A 103 -13.98 2.54 -4.51
C GLN A 103 -13.96 1.17 -3.81
N GLY A 104 -12.90 0.89 -3.03
CA GLY A 104 -12.72 -0.37 -2.33
C GLY A 104 -12.25 -1.54 -3.21
N LYS A 105 -11.76 -1.30 -4.43
CA LYS A 105 -11.24 -2.34 -5.33
C LYS A 105 -9.74 -2.30 -5.44
N PHE A 106 -9.14 -3.50 -5.43
CA PHE A 106 -7.74 -3.74 -5.70
C PHE A 106 -7.62 -4.80 -6.79
N SER A 107 -6.87 -4.51 -7.85
CA SER A 107 -6.61 -5.43 -8.96
C SER A 107 -5.13 -5.71 -9.08
N TYR A 108 -4.76 -6.97 -9.02
CA TYR A 108 -3.39 -7.45 -9.04
C TYR A 108 -3.18 -8.39 -10.22
N GLU A 109 -2.30 -8.04 -11.14
CA GLU A 109 -1.91 -8.93 -12.23
C GLU A 109 -1.08 -10.09 -11.68
N VAL A 110 -1.54 -11.31 -11.95
CA VAL A 110 -0.88 -12.52 -11.46
C VAL A 110 0.49 -12.67 -12.13
N PRO A 111 1.58 -12.77 -11.35
CA PRO A 111 2.90 -13.02 -11.89
C PRO A 111 2.95 -14.35 -12.66
N TYR A 112 3.39 -14.32 -13.90
CA TYR A 112 3.43 -15.50 -14.75
C TYR A 112 4.85 -15.79 -15.24
N GLY A 113 5.23 -17.08 -15.14
CA GLY A 113 6.53 -17.55 -15.54
C GLY A 113 7.64 -17.23 -14.52
N ARG A 114 8.78 -17.90 -14.67
CA ARG A 114 9.92 -17.80 -13.75
C ARG A 114 11.27 -17.62 -14.44
N ALA A 115 11.27 -17.53 -15.76
CA ALA A 115 12.48 -17.21 -16.49
C ALA A 115 12.88 -15.74 -16.24
N GLU A 116 14.15 -15.44 -16.38
CA GLU A 116 14.62 -14.06 -16.44
C GLU A 116 13.74 -13.27 -17.42
N GLN A 117 13.37 -12.07 -17.10
CA GLN A 117 12.41 -11.19 -17.81
C GLN A 117 10.92 -11.50 -17.59
N GLN A 118 10.57 -12.50 -16.79
CA GLN A 118 9.17 -12.78 -16.46
C GLN A 118 8.82 -12.32 -15.05
N THR A 119 7.57 -11.92 -14.86
CA THR A 119 7.10 -11.35 -13.58
C THR A 119 7.25 -12.30 -12.40
N GLY A 120 7.15 -13.61 -12.64
CA GLY A 120 7.28 -14.63 -11.60
C GLY A 120 8.67 -14.81 -11.02
N SER A 121 9.72 -14.27 -11.64
CA SER A 121 11.10 -14.40 -11.15
C SER A 121 11.35 -13.69 -9.82
N ALA A 122 10.59 -12.63 -9.52
CA ALA A 122 10.68 -11.85 -8.29
C ALA A 122 9.78 -12.39 -7.15
N TYR A 123 9.26 -13.61 -7.25
CA TYR A 123 8.36 -14.22 -6.26
C TYR A 123 8.85 -15.59 -5.82
N ALA A 124 8.39 -16.04 -4.66
CA ALA A 124 8.70 -17.36 -4.14
C ALA A 124 8.38 -18.44 -5.18
N THR A 125 9.22 -19.48 -5.22
CA THR A 125 9.00 -20.62 -6.12
C THR A 125 7.62 -21.20 -5.92
N GLU A 126 6.92 -21.48 -7.00
CA GLU A 126 5.54 -22.00 -7.02
C GLU A 126 4.45 -21.06 -6.48
N SER A 127 4.78 -19.78 -6.19
CA SER A 127 3.71 -18.79 -5.99
C SER A 127 2.81 -18.74 -7.21
N PHE A 128 1.51 -18.70 -6.98
CA PHE A 128 0.47 -18.69 -8.03
C PHE A 128 0.45 -19.92 -8.96
N ALA A 129 1.14 -21.00 -8.58
CA ALA A 129 1.20 -22.22 -9.39
C ALA A 129 0.06 -23.19 -9.03
N GLY A 130 -0.35 -24.02 -10.02
CA GLY A 130 -1.42 -25.00 -9.85
C GLY A 130 -2.81 -24.45 -10.14
N SER A 131 -3.84 -25.20 -9.74
CA SER A 131 -5.23 -24.89 -10.09
C SER A 131 -6.14 -24.60 -8.90
N SER A 132 -5.60 -24.61 -7.68
CA SER A 132 -6.33 -24.30 -6.45
C SER A 132 -5.53 -23.32 -5.61
N HIS A 133 -6.13 -22.17 -5.32
CA HIS A 133 -5.48 -21.07 -4.61
C HIS A 133 -6.37 -20.56 -3.49
N THR A 134 -5.75 -20.06 -2.43
CA THR A 134 -6.41 -19.38 -1.33
C THR A 134 -6.00 -17.93 -1.27
N VAL A 135 -6.94 -17.03 -1.54
CA VAL A 135 -6.79 -15.59 -1.31
C VAL A 135 -7.42 -15.25 0.03
N THR A 136 -6.68 -14.57 0.90
CA THR A 136 -7.23 -14.13 2.19
C THR A 136 -7.44 -12.63 2.19
N VAL A 137 -8.61 -12.18 2.65
CA VAL A 137 -8.92 -10.75 2.78
C VAL A 137 -9.68 -10.49 4.09
N ARG A 138 -9.27 -9.43 4.80
CA ARG A 138 -9.89 -9.06 6.08
C ARG A 138 -9.72 -7.56 6.38
N PRO A 139 -10.56 -6.99 7.27
CA PRO A 139 -10.31 -5.65 7.78
C PRO A 139 -9.03 -5.62 8.62
N LEU A 140 -8.36 -4.46 8.69
CA LEU A 140 -7.26 -4.25 9.63
C LEU A 140 -7.78 -4.26 11.06
N ASN A 141 -7.01 -4.87 11.98
CA ASN A 141 -7.24 -4.76 13.41
C ASN A 141 -6.76 -3.41 13.98
N GLY A 142 -7.01 -3.16 15.27
CA GLY A 142 -6.65 -1.89 15.92
C GLY A 142 -5.14 -1.61 15.92
N GLN A 143 -4.33 -2.63 16.18
CA GLN A 143 -2.86 -2.50 16.18
C GLN A 143 -2.32 -2.21 14.78
N GLU A 144 -2.84 -2.85 13.75
CA GLU A 144 -2.46 -2.61 12.36
C GLU A 144 -2.84 -1.22 11.87
N LYS A 145 -3.93 -0.64 12.40
CA LYS A 145 -4.39 0.72 12.06
C LYS A 145 -3.59 1.81 12.75
N MET A 146 -3.23 1.61 14.03
CA MET A 146 -2.73 2.69 14.89
C MET A 146 -1.35 2.40 15.48
N GLY A 147 -0.85 1.16 15.39
CA GLY A 147 0.43 0.76 15.98
C GLY A 147 1.63 1.35 15.23
N TYR A 148 2.73 1.49 15.99
CA TYR A 148 4.04 1.81 15.40
C TYR A 148 4.55 0.60 14.61
N ARG A 149 4.81 0.78 13.32
CA ARG A 149 5.18 -0.33 12.43
C ARG A 149 5.96 0.15 11.20
N ASN A 150 6.50 -0.79 10.44
CA ASN A 150 6.95 -0.54 9.07
C ASN A 150 5.73 -0.26 8.18
N LEU A 151 5.62 0.97 7.67
CA LEU A 151 4.54 1.43 6.79
C LEU A 151 4.88 1.22 5.30
N ALA A 152 6.12 0.83 4.99
CA ALA A 152 6.57 0.63 3.62
C ALA A 152 6.24 -0.76 3.06
N MET A 153 6.11 -1.78 3.91
CA MET A 153 5.97 -3.16 3.48
C MET A 153 4.72 -3.39 2.62
N ASN A 154 4.92 -3.77 1.37
CA ASN A 154 3.85 -4.15 0.43
C ASN A 154 4.31 -5.19 -0.59
N PRO A 155 4.30 -6.49 -0.25
CA PRO A 155 4.58 -7.56 -1.22
C PRO A 155 3.57 -7.62 -2.38
N CYS A 156 2.42 -6.95 -2.27
CA CYS A 156 1.42 -6.82 -3.32
C CYS A 156 1.60 -5.57 -4.20
N ASP A 157 2.72 -4.84 -4.07
CA ASP A 157 2.95 -3.65 -4.88
C ASP A 157 3.06 -4.01 -6.37
N VAL A 158 2.53 -3.16 -7.23
CA VAL A 158 2.52 -3.33 -8.67
C VAL A 158 3.67 -2.57 -9.32
N LEU A 159 4.24 -3.12 -10.38
CA LEU A 159 5.36 -2.49 -11.08
C LEU A 159 4.99 -1.15 -11.71
N LYS A 160 3.82 -1.10 -12.34
CA LYS A 160 3.25 0.11 -12.96
C LYS A 160 1.77 0.10 -12.73
N PRO A 161 1.22 1.10 -12.01
CA PRO A 161 -0.22 1.28 -11.97
C PRO A 161 -0.70 1.60 -13.39
N GLU A 162 -1.73 0.91 -13.86
CA GLU A 162 -2.36 1.26 -15.11
C GLU A 162 -3.23 2.52 -14.92
N GLU A 163 -3.25 3.40 -15.92
CA GLU A 163 -4.11 4.59 -15.91
C GLU A 163 -5.58 4.20 -15.68
N GLY A 164 -6.23 4.89 -14.74
CA GLY A 164 -7.63 4.66 -14.39
C GLY A 164 -7.92 3.44 -13.52
N ARG A 165 -6.90 2.68 -13.10
CA ARG A 165 -7.06 1.57 -12.16
C ARG A 165 -6.86 2.01 -10.72
N ALA A 166 -7.53 1.27 -9.83
CA ALA A 166 -7.40 1.42 -8.41
C ALA A 166 -5.95 1.18 -8.00
N GLN A 167 -5.34 2.16 -7.35
CA GLN A 167 -4.02 2.03 -6.77
C GLN A 167 -4.12 1.62 -5.32
N ALA A 168 -3.31 0.64 -4.93
CA ALA A 168 -3.11 0.25 -3.55
C ALA A 168 -1.76 0.80 -3.07
N TYR A 169 -1.72 1.19 -1.81
CA TYR A 169 -0.54 1.78 -1.18
C TYR A 169 -0.11 0.96 0.05
N PRO A 170 1.17 1.06 0.45
CA PRO A 170 2.24 1.88 -0.12
C PRO A 170 2.62 1.43 -1.53
N HIS A 171 3.04 2.38 -2.38
CA HIS A 171 3.46 2.12 -3.75
C HIS A 171 4.86 2.69 -4.00
N SER A 172 5.75 1.86 -4.54
CA SER A 172 7.11 2.24 -4.90
C SER A 172 7.23 2.60 -6.37
N SER A 173 8.13 3.53 -6.67
CA SER A 173 8.45 3.93 -8.04
C SER A 173 9.91 4.35 -8.18
N THR A 174 10.40 4.36 -9.41
CA THR A 174 11.79 4.72 -9.72
C THR A 174 11.91 5.22 -11.17
N ASN A 175 13.00 5.92 -11.46
CA ASN A 175 13.33 6.28 -12.85
C ASN A 175 14.17 5.23 -13.59
N SER A 176 14.60 4.17 -12.92
CA SER A 176 15.43 3.14 -13.52
C SER A 176 15.39 1.82 -12.75
N TYR A 177 15.32 0.73 -13.48
CA TYR A 177 15.68 -0.60 -12.99
C TYR A 177 16.39 -1.39 -14.09
N SER A 178 17.34 -2.22 -13.70
CA SER A 178 18.29 -2.82 -14.63
C SER A 178 17.59 -3.71 -15.67
N ARG A 179 17.90 -3.49 -16.94
CA ARG A 179 17.41 -4.26 -18.10
C ARG A 179 15.89 -4.39 -18.19
N ASN A 180 15.12 -3.59 -17.46
CA ASN A 180 13.67 -3.72 -17.29
C ASN A 180 13.23 -5.10 -16.76
N LEU A 181 14.06 -5.76 -15.96
CA LEU A 181 13.75 -7.05 -15.35
C LEU A 181 12.99 -6.87 -14.04
N TYR A 182 11.99 -7.69 -13.84
CA TYR A 182 11.19 -7.68 -12.60
C TYR A 182 12.02 -7.94 -11.34
N ASP A 183 13.12 -8.70 -11.45
CA ASP A 183 14.06 -8.97 -10.37
C ASP A 183 14.72 -7.72 -9.78
N PHE A 184 14.71 -6.61 -10.54
CA PHE A 184 15.35 -5.35 -10.15
C PHE A 184 14.38 -4.18 -10.02
N ALA A 185 13.09 -4.45 -10.00
CA ALA A 185 12.04 -3.44 -9.94
C ALA A 185 11.97 -2.74 -8.57
N ALA A 186 11.43 -1.51 -8.52
CA ALA A 186 11.30 -0.71 -7.30
C ALA A 186 10.55 -1.44 -6.19
N ARG A 187 9.50 -2.21 -6.53
CA ARG A 187 8.66 -2.96 -5.60
C ARG A 187 9.42 -4.00 -4.76
N ASN A 188 10.52 -4.51 -5.27
CA ASN A 188 11.31 -5.52 -4.56
C ASN A 188 12.03 -4.97 -3.33
N ALA A 189 12.09 -3.65 -3.19
CA ALA A 189 12.64 -3.01 -1.99
C ALA A 189 11.62 -2.80 -0.87
N ILE A 190 10.38 -3.33 -1.01
CA ILE A 190 9.33 -3.25 0.01
C ILE A 190 8.54 -4.55 0.12
N ASP A 191 9.06 -5.66 -0.37
CA ASP A 191 8.34 -6.94 -0.42
C ASP A 191 8.53 -7.81 0.84
N GLY A 192 9.36 -7.35 1.80
CA GLY A 192 9.62 -8.02 3.05
C GLY A 192 10.66 -9.14 2.96
N VAL A 193 11.39 -9.26 1.83
CA VAL A 193 12.45 -10.27 1.62
C VAL A 193 13.81 -9.64 1.83
N SER A 194 14.59 -10.13 2.78
CA SER A 194 15.88 -9.55 3.20
C SER A 194 17.11 -10.39 2.85
N GLN A 195 17.02 -11.32 1.90
CA GLN A 195 18.18 -12.09 1.42
C GLN A 195 19.04 -11.21 0.52
N ASN A 196 20.27 -10.91 0.93
CA ASN A 196 21.11 -9.89 0.31
C ASN A 196 22.49 -10.33 -0.17
N GLY A 197 22.89 -11.60 0.03
CA GLY A 197 24.22 -12.10 -0.33
C GLY A 197 24.37 -12.50 -1.81
N HIS A 198 23.40 -12.23 -2.63
CA HIS A 198 23.38 -12.52 -4.07
C HIS A 198 22.47 -11.53 -4.80
N HIS A 199 22.28 -11.71 -6.12
CA HIS A 199 21.39 -10.89 -6.95
C HIS A 199 20.61 -11.73 -7.96
N GLY A 200 19.51 -11.20 -8.49
CA GLY A 200 18.69 -11.82 -9.52
C GLY A 200 17.34 -12.29 -8.99
N ILE A 201 16.97 -13.53 -9.33
CA ILE A 201 15.66 -14.10 -9.01
C ILE A 201 15.48 -14.31 -7.50
N TRP A 202 14.22 -14.44 -7.08
CA TRP A 202 13.84 -14.73 -5.69
C TRP A 202 14.72 -15.84 -5.07
N PRO A 203 15.21 -15.69 -3.85
CA PRO A 203 14.94 -14.65 -2.85
C PRO A 203 15.94 -13.47 -2.87
N TYR A 204 16.62 -13.20 -3.98
CA TYR A 204 17.65 -12.17 -4.11
C TYR A 204 17.23 -11.01 -5.02
N GLN A 205 15.92 -10.86 -5.24
CA GLN A 205 15.36 -9.69 -5.93
C GLN A 205 15.64 -8.41 -5.13
N SER A 206 15.69 -7.28 -5.82
CA SER A 206 16.05 -5.99 -5.20
C SER A 206 15.56 -4.83 -6.06
N TRP A 207 15.57 -3.61 -5.57
CA TRP A 207 15.69 -2.48 -6.46
C TRP A 207 17.13 -2.35 -6.91
N GLY A 208 17.40 -2.77 -8.12
CA GLY A 208 18.72 -2.77 -8.75
C GLY A 208 18.70 -1.89 -10.00
N PRO A 209 18.95 -0.57 -9.90
CA PRO A 209 19.01 0.31 -11.05
C PRO A 209 20.27 0.06 -11.89
N GLY A 210 20.28 0.56 -13.12
CA GLY A 210 21.47 0.57 -13.95
C GLY A 210 22.58 1.48 -13.40
N LEU A 211 23.75 1.46 -14.06
CA LEU A 211 24.88 2.33 -13.73
C LEU A 211 24.61 3.78 -14.20
N ARG A 212 23.86 4.54 -13.40
CA ARG A 212 23.48 5.94 -13.63
C ARG A 212 23.75 6.77 -12.39
N LEU A 213 23.86 8.09 -12.55
CA LEU A 213 24.08 9.03 -11.44
C LEU A 213 22.84 9.83 -11.07
N ASP A 214 21.81 9.82 -11.91
CA ASP A 214 20.54 10.55 -11.73
C ASP A 214 19.42 9.67 -11.16
N LEU A 215 19.81 8.68 -10.36
CA LEU A 215 18.88 7.70 -9.81
C LEU A 215 18.02 8.26 -8.68
N TRP A 216 16.78 7.81 -8.62
CA TRP A 216 15.92 7.98 -7.46
C TRP A 216 15.00 6.78 -7.27
N TRP A 217 14.62 6.55 -6.03
CA TRP A 217 13.59 5.63 -5.59
C TRP A 217 12.60 6.37 -4.70
N LYS A 218 11.30 6.15 -4.87
CA LYS A 218 10.24 6.85 -4.14
C LYS A 218 9.24 5.86 -3.58
N LEU A 219 8.77 6.12 -2.36
CA LEU A 219 7.62 5.48 -1.75
C LEU A 219 6.49 6.48 -1.55
N ASP A 220 5.30 6.14 -2.04
CA ASP A 220 4.06 6.88 -1.81
C ASP A 220 3.16 6.06 -0.88
N PHE A 221 2.64 6.69 0.17
CA PHE A 221 1.76 6.06 1.13
C PHE A 221 0.27 6.18 0.74
N GLY A 222 -0.06 6.98 -0.27
CA GLY A 222 -1.42 7.31 -0.71
C GLY A 222 -2.23 8.13 0.30
N ARG A 223 -1.63 8.46 1.43
CA ARG A 223 -2.23 9.18 2.55
C ARG A 223 -1.16 9.82 3.42
N PRO A 224 -1.48 10.81 4.27
CA PRO A 224 -0.57 11.30 5.29
C PRO A 224 -0.30 10.22 6.35
N VAL A 225 0.97 10.11 6.75
CA VAL A 225 1.46 9.24 7.83
C VAL A 225 2.46 10.00 8.69
N ASP A 226 2.63 9.60 9.95
CA ASP A 226 3.68 10.10 10.83
C ASP A 226 4.89 9.18 10.75
N LEU A 227 6.05 9.70 10.33
CA LEU A 227 7.33 8.95 10.26
C LEU A 227 8.37 9.57 11.18
N ASP A 228 9.24 8.73 11.74
CA ASP A 228 10.41 9.16 12.52
C ASP A 228 11.70 8.36 12.19
N LYS A 229 11.61 7.32 11.35
CA LYS A 229 12.76 6.49 11.01
C LYS A 229 12.60 5.81 9.64
N ILE A 230 13.71 5.72 8.91
CA ILE A 230 13.87 4.86 7.74
C ILE A 230 14.97 3.85 8.04
N ARG A 231 14.82 2.62 7.55
CA ARG A 231 15.87 1.60 7.55
C ARG A 231 16.14 1.17 6.12
N LEU A 232 17.39 0.98 5.78
CA LEU A 232 17.84 0.52 4.47
C LEU A 232 18.69 -0.73 4.61
N MET A 233 18.50 -1.70 3.72
CA MET A 233 19.39 -2.83 3.53
C MET A 233 19.94 -2.78 2.11
N VAL A 234 21.26 -2.68 1.97
CA VAL A 234 21.92 -2.76 0.66
C VAL A 234 22.12 -4.21 0.26
N ARG A 235 22.19 -4.47 -1.04
CA ARG A 235 22.64 -5.75 -1.55
C ARG A 235 24.11 -5.92 -1.25
N ALA A 236 24.48 -7.04 -0.65
CA ALA A 236 25.80 -7.30 -0.09
C ALA A 236 26.55 -8.42 -0.83
N ASP A 237 26.30 -8.61 -2.12
CA ASP A 237 27.02 -9.54 -3.01
C ASP A 237 28.41 -8.95 -3.35
N PHE A 238 29.21 -8.70 -2.30
CA PHE A 238 30.55 -8.15 -2.43
C PHE A 238 31.59 -9.24 -2.75
N PRO A 239 32.59 -8.96 -3.63
CA PRO A 239 32.93 -7.67 -4.25
C PRO A 239 32.28 -7.44 -5.63
N HIS A 240 31.33 -8.28 -6.07
CA HIS A 240 30.60 -8.07 -7.33
C HIS A 240 29.86 -6.74 -7.30
N ASP A 241 29.16 -6.44 -6.19
CA ASP A 241 28.46 -5.19 -5.99
C ASP A 241 29.30 -4.13 -5.29
N SER A 242 28.89 -2.88 -5.46
CA SER A 242 29.21 -1.73 -4.63
C SER A 242 28.00 -1.36 -3.77
N TYR A 243 28.06 -0.20 -3.12
CA TYR A 243 26.97 0.39 -2.35
C TYR A 243 26.98 1.89 -2.53
N TRP A 244 25.85 2.55 -2.26
CA TRP A 244 25.84 4.02 -2.17
C TRP A 244 26.37 4.44 -0.81
N LYS A 245 27.39 5.30 -0.80
CA LYS A 245 27.99 5.81 0.46
C LYS A 245 27.21 6.96 1.06
N SER A 246 26.37 7.63 0.26
CA SER A 246 25.48 8.68 0.73
C SER A 246 24.28 8.83 -0.19
N ALA A 247 23.20 9.37 0.36
CA ALA A 247 21.99 9.75 -0.35
C ALA A 247 21.28 10.89 0.38
N VAL A 248 20.25 11.45 -0.24
CA VAL A 248 19.32 12.38 0.38
C VAL A 248 17.94 11.76 0.42
N VAL A 249 17.30 11.81 1.57
CA VAL A 249 15.89 11.49 1.72
C VAL A 249 15.10 12.78 1.70
N GLU A 250 14.28 12.96 0.67
CA GLU A 250 13.36 14.08 0.49
C GLU A 250 11.96 13.64 0.89
N PHE A 251 11.25 14.46 1.64
CA PHE A 251 9.89 14.20 2.09
C PHE A 251 8.88 15.14 1.45
N SER A 252 7.61 14.72 1.45
CA SER A 252 6.51 15.51 0.86
C SER A 252 6.25 16.86 1.54
N ASP A 253 6.79 17.09 2.73
CA ASP A 253 6.77 18.37 3.43
C ASP A 253 7.89 19.33 2.98
N GLY A 254 8.72 18.92 2.02
CA GLY A 254 9.85 19.66 1.49
C GLY A 254 11.13 19.52 2.32
N SER A 255 11.12 18.76 3.39
CA SER A 255 12.31 18.55 4.21
C SER A 255 13.27 17.55 3.56
N LEU A 256 14.58 17.75 3.80
CA LEU A 256 15.66 16.93 3.30
C LEU A 256 16.47 16.36 4.46
N VAL A 257 16.77 15.08 4.42
CA VAL A 257 17.64 14.40 5.40
C VAL A 257 18.78 13.71 4.64
N PRO A 258 20.00 14.26 4.70
CA PRO A 258 21.17 13.59 4.16
C PRO A 258 21.51 12.37 5.03
N ILE A 259 21.82 11.25 4.39
CA ILE A 259 22.17 10.00 5.06
C ILE A 259 23.54 9.50 4.60
N GLN A 260 24.28 8.88 5.51
CA GLN A 260 25.53 8.20 5.24
C GLN A 260 25.34 6.70 5.37
N ILE A 261 25.58 5.98 4.30
CA ILE A 261 25.39 4.54 4.19
C ILE A 261 26.78 3.88 4.25
N VAL A 262 26.91 2.82 5.00
CA VAL A 262 28.16 2.07 5.13
C VAL A 262 28.06 0.72 4.41
N LYS A 263 29.21 0.12 4.10
CA LYS A 263 29.30 -1.23 3.56
C LYS A 263 28.89 -2.25 4.63
N SER A 264 27.67 -2.75 4.54
CA SER A 264 27.12 -3.69 5.52
C SER A 264 26.05 -4.57 4.87
N ALA A 265 25.93 -5.82 5.34
CA ALA A 265 24.83 -6.70 5.01
C ALA A 265 23.61 -6.52 5.93
N GLU A 266 23.75 -5.70 6.98
CA GLU A 266 22.70 -5.48 7.97
C GLU A 266 21.87 -4.25 7.65
N PHE A 267 20.67 -4.18 8.21
CA PHE A 267 19.86 -2.96 8.18
C PHE A 267 20.59 -1.80 8.84
N GLN A 268 20.54 -0.63 8.18
CA GLN A 268 21.06 0.63 8.67
C GLN A 268 19.90 1.55 8.99
N GLU A 269 19.90 2.14 10.21
CA GLU A 269 18.80 2.97 10.68
C GLU A 269 19.14 4.46 10.59
N PHE A 270 18.17 5.25 10.11
CA PHE A 270 18.26 6.70 9.96
C PHE A 270 17.06 7.33 10.66
N GLY A 271 17.27 7.79 11.90
CA GLY A 271 16.26 8.50 12.69
C GLY A 271 16.22 9.98 12.36
N PHE A 272 15.05 10.58 12.44
CA PHE A 272 14.82 12.01 12.25
C PHE A 272 13.65 12.48 13.14
N PRO A 273 13.50 13.80 13.40
CA PRO A 273 12.34 14.32 14.09
C PRO A 273 11.05 13.89 13.38
N LYS A 274 10.08 13.41 14.17
CA LYS A 274 8.79 12.96 13.64
C LYS A 274 8.18 14.01 12.72
N ARG A 275 7.69 13.57 11.57
CA ARG A 275 7.08 14.41 10.54
C ARG A 275 5.87 13.75 9.91
N GLN A 276 4.90 14.56 9.51
CA GLN A 276 3.74 14.10 8.76
C GLN A 276 4.01 14.25 7.27
N VAL A 277 3.97 13.12 6.56
CA VAL A 277 4.31 13.06 5.13
C VAL A 277 3.38 12.10 4.39
N SER A 278 3.21 12.29 3.08
CA SER A 278 2.47 11.37 2.22
C SER A 278 3.39 10.51 1.33
N TRP A 279 4.63 10.92 1.16
CA TRP A 279 5.66 10.19 0.42
C TRP A 279 7.06 10.62 0.88
N PHE A 280 8.05 9.79 0.55
CA PHE A 280 9.46 10.20 0.55
C PHE A 280 10.16 9.67 -0.70
N ARG A 281 11.28 10.29 -1.06
CA ARG A 281 12.14 9.94 -2.18
C ARG A 281 13.59 9.87 -1.73
N ILE A 282 14.29 8.83 -2.14
CA ILE A 282 15.75 8.69 -1.94
C ILE A 282 16.40 9.03 -3.26
N HIS A 283 17.26 10.05 -3.26
CA HIS A 283 17.94 10.56 -4.45
C HIS A 283 19.36 11.04 -4.12
N ASP A 284 20.07 11.62 -5.07
CA ASP A 284 21.48 12.02 -4.94
C ASP A 284 22.34 10.88 -4.41
N LEU A 285 22.09 9.71 -4.95
CA LEU A 285 22.73 8.46 -4.58
C LEU A 285 24.18 8.44 -5.09
N VAL A 286 25.15 8.55 -4.18
CA VAL A 286 26.59 8.60 -4.52
C VAL A 286 27.19 7.21 -4.32
N PRO A 287 27.54 6.47 -5.40
CA PRO A 287 28.14 5.15 -5.26
C PRO A 287 29.56 5.25 -4.70
N GLU A 288 30.00 4.22 -3.99
CA GLU A 288 31.40 4.09 -3.56
C GLU A 288 32.30 3.77 -4.76
N ASP A 289 31.87 2.83 -5.61
CA ASP A 289 32.48 2.54 -6.91
C ASP A 289 31.45 2.70 -8.02
N PRO A 290 31.55 3.76 -8.86
CA PRO A 290 30.58 4.03 -9.93
C PRO A 290 30.64 3.01 -11.09
N ALA A 291 31.64 2.15 -11.15
CA ALA A 291 31.76 1.09 -12.14
C ALA A 291 31.05 -0.21 -11.75
N ARG A 292 30.49 -0.28 -10.53
CA ARG A 292 29.81 -1.45 -9.98
C ARG A 292 28.35 -1.15 -9.64
N TRP A 293 27.53 -2.20 -9.64
CA TRP A 293 26.11 -2.07 -9.33
C TRP A 293 25.90 -1.87 -7.83
N CYS A 294 24.93 -1.00 -7.52
CA CYS A 294 24.39 -0.82 -6.20
C CYS A 294 22.91 -1.19 -6.22
N ALA A 295 22.39 -1.69 -5.11
CA ALA A 295 20.97 -2.03 -5.00
C ALA A 295 20.49 -1.90 -3.55
N PHE A 296 19.18 -1.62 -3.36
CA PHE A 296 18.49 -1.82 -2.09
C PHE A 296 17.73 -3.14 -2.13
N ILE A 297 17.97 -3.98 -1.14
CA ILE A 297 17.19 -5.18 -0.88
C ILE A 297 15.87 -4.79 -0.24
N GLU A 298 15.94 -3.94 0.82
CA GLU A 298 14.74 -3.57 1.56
C GLU A 298 14.85 -2.12 2.05
N VAL A 299 13.73 -1.42 1.97
CA VAL A 299 13.52 -0.05 2.48
C VAL A 299 12.33 -0.09 3.42
N GLU A 300 12.56 0.17 4.69
CA GLU A 300 11.51 0.27 5.70
C GLU A 300 11.26 1.72 6.08
N ALA A 301 10.01 2.04 6.37
CA ALA A 301 9.58 3.34 6.88
C ALA A 301 8.76 3.14 8.15
N TRP A 302 9.30 3.55 9.29
CA TRP A 302 8.72 3.30 10.59
C TRP A 302 7.97 4.51 11.12
N GLY A 303 6.77 4.23 11.62
CA GLY A 303 5.89 5.28 12.10
C GLY A 303 4.48 4.80 12.38
N HIS A 304 3.52 5.73 12.34
CA HIS A 304 2.11 5.49 12.59
C HIS A 304 1.25 5.94 11.42
N ASP A 305 0.19 5.19 11.15
CA ASP A 305 -0.94 5.70 10.38
C ASP A 305 -1.63 6.83 11.16
N LEU A 306 -2.20 7.78 10.42
CA LEU A 306 -3.09 8.78 11.01
C LEU A 306 -4.52 8.24 11.10
N PRO A 307 -5.32 8.72 12.09
CA PRO A 307 -6.71 8.31 12.28
C PRO A 307 -7.60 8.50 11.07
#